data_6e765aca31130a23a0cf0e926150558b
#
_entry.id   6e765aca31130a23a0cf0e926150558b
#
_cell.length_a   1.000
_cell.length_b   1.000
_cell.length_c   1.000
_cell.angle_alpha   90.00
_cell.angle_beta   90.00
_cell.angle_gamma   90.00
#
_symmetry.space_group_name_H-M   'P 1'
#
loop_
_entity.id
_entity.type
_entity.pdbx_description
1 polymer ?
#
loop_
_entity_poly.entity_id
_entity_poly.type
_entity_poly.pdbx_seq_one_letter_code
_entity_poly.pdbx_strand_id
1 'polypeptide(L)'
;MTADVGTRPGVDGARSRWRLGGWRADLAVTAGFLLAAVAVLGRLWIDPGDRYLVDGGQDQTQWEWFFAVTARAVTHLDDPFFTTLQNYPSGVNLMGNTVMLGVSVPLTPVTLAFGPSVTWALVLTLGLGGSAAAWYRLFQRHLGASRAAAAVGGGFCGFAPPLVSHANAHPNFVVLAAIPFMIGRLVRLARGEGGAVREGAPLGLLAAYQIYLGEEVLLLAAAGLALFAAAYAALRPAAARAAARRLAAGLGVAAGVFLPLTTYALVWQFFGGQSYDGLVHNPSGNDVTELTAFARQSLAGHQAVPGPLDASPTEQNAFFGWPLVLLVAALLVWLRRDALARALGVVIGGAALLSLGREVVVDGYETGIPGPWRLVSRLPLFESVIESRFVLVCVPAVGLLLALGTDRFLATAPAGRRARMLCGVVLAQALVPIAPKPLAAHDRPPVPAFFTDGTWRHHVRPGRTLVPAPLPDVPDATPLHWQVEAGLGFPVPEGYFIGPFGSDRKGGYGAPRRPTSDLLAKARDEEDPPVVGDADRAAARADLAYWKADAVVLGPAERHRVLREVLQELLGPGRYEGGVWVWDVRPLLDGAGR
;
A
#
# COMPACT_ATOMS: atom_id res chain seq x y z
N MET A 1 -58.27 -27.50 13.50
CA MET A 1 -58.08 -26.79 12.22
C MET A 1 -56.58 -26.45 12.15
N THR A 2 -55.81 -27.36 11.57
CA THR A 2 -54.36 -27.32 11.42
C THR A 2 -54.05 -26.56 10.13
N ALA A 3 -53.40 -25.41 10.27
CA ALA A 3 -52.94 -24.60 9.13
C ALA A 3 -51.54 -25.09 8.69
N ASP A 4 -51.50 -25.52 7.47
CA ASP A 4 -50.42 -26.09 6.69
C ASP A 4 -49.20 -25.11 6.58
N VAL A 5 -48.05 -25.55 7.09
CA VAL A 5 -46.79 -24.83 6.90
C VAL A 5 -46.20 -25.25 5.58
N GLY A 6 -46.45 -24.42 4.54
CA GLY A 6 -45.91 -24.61 3.21
C GLY A 6 -44.39 -24.78 3.18
N THR A 7 -43.97 -26.01 2.94
CA THR A 7 -42.57 -26.38 2.60
C THR A 7 -42.13 -25.66 1.34
N ARG A 8 -41.13 -24.79 1.46
CA ARG A 8 -40.43 -24.19 0.30
C ARG A 8 -39.75 -25.31 -0.51
N PRO A 9 -39.82 -25.30 -1.85
CA PRO A 9 -39.18 -26.32 -2.67
C PRO A 9 -37.65 -26.29 -2.46
N GLY A 10 -37.11 -27.50 -2.36
CA GLY A 10 -35.77 -27.82 -1.92
C GLY A 10 -34.64 -27.09 -2.64
N VAL A 11 -33.72 -26.64 -1.81
CA VAL A 11 -32.39 -26.13 -2.16
C VAL A 11 -31.45 -27.28 -2.60
N ASP A 12 -31.94 -28.52 -2.64
CA ASP A 12 -31.10 -29.72 -2.92
C ASP A 12 -30.80 -29.97 -4.40
N GLY A 13 -31.37 -29.19 -5.34
CA GLY A 13 -31.10 -29.31 -6.77
C GLY A 13 -29.82 -28.62 -7.30
N ALA A 14 -29.13 -27.83 -6.49
CA ALA A 14 -27.99 -27.01 -6.93
C ALA A 14 -26.61 -27.69 -6.74
N ARG A 15 -26.54 -28.85 -6.11
CA ARG A 15 -25.25 -29.48 -5.70
C ARG A 15 -24.51 -30.27 -6.77
N SER A 16 -25.01 -30.44 -7.98
CA SER A 16 -24.42 -31.34 -8.96
C SER A 16 -24.22 -30.80 -10.39
N ARG A 17 -23.93 -29.53 -10.58
CA ARG A 17 -23.54 -29.01 -11.90
C ARG A 17 -22.18 -28.31 -11.89
N TRP A 18 -21.14 -28.99 -11.44
CA TRP A 18 -19.77 -28.74 -11.88
C TRP A 18 -19.62 -29.17 -13.34
N ARG A 19 -20.21 -28.43 -14.28
CA ARG A 19 -19.96 -28.64 -15.70
C ARG A 19 -18.54 -28.20 -16.02
N LEU A 20 -17.77 -29.03 -16.70
CA LEU A 20 -16.44 -28.81 -17.25
C LEU A 20 -16.32 -27.50 -18.08
N GLY A 21 -17.41 -26.82 -18.45
CA GLY A 21 -17.44 -25.50 -19.10
C GLY A 21 -17.34 -24.31 -18.16
N GLY A 22 -17.46 -24.49 -16.83
CA GLY A 22 -17.47 -23.38 -15.87
C GLY A 22 -16.10 -22.78 -15.58
N TRP A 23 -15.05 -23.58 -15.51
CA TRP A 23 -13.69 -23.14 -15.20
C TRP A 23 -13.10 -22.26 -16.31
N ARG A 24 -13.45 -22.51 -17.58
CA ARG A 24 -13.00 -21.68 -18.73
C ARG A 24 -13.53 -20.25 -18.62
N ALA A 25 -14.79 -20.10 -18.20
CA ALA A 25 -15.37 -18.77 -17.99
C ALA A 25 -14.71 -18.05 -16.81
N ASP A 26 -14.44 -18.76 -15.71
CA ASP A 26 -13.76 -18.19 -14.54
C ASP A 26 -12.31 -17.81 -14.89
N LEU A 27 -11.62 -18.62 -15.71
CA LEU A 27 -10.29 -18.32 -16.24
C LEU A 27 -10.31 -17.09 -17.16
N ALA A 28 -11.31 -16.99 -18.06
CA ALA A 28 -11.45 -15.85 -18.95
C ALA A 28 -11.69 -14.54 -18.19
N VAL A 29 -12.53 -14.56 -17.12
CA VAL A 29 -12.73 -13.38 -16.26
C VAL A 29 -11.43 -13.00 -15.53
N THR A 30 -10.72 -13.98 -14.96
CA THR A 30 -9.43 -13.72 -14.28
C THR A 30 -8.39 -13.17 -15.25
N ALA A 31 -8.28 -13.76 -16.46
CA ALA A 31 -7.39 -13.24 -17.51
C ALA A 31 -7.77 -11.81 -17.93
N GLY A 32 -9.08 -11.51 -18.03
CA GLY A 32 -9.58 -10.16 -18.29
C GLY A 32 -9.12 -9.15 -17.23
N PHE A 33 -9.16 -9.50 -15.95
CA PHE A 33 -8.66 -8.63 -14.88
C PHE A 33 -7.14 -8.43 -14.94
N LEU A 34 -6.37 -9.49 -15.24
CA LEU A 34 -4.92 -9.36 -15.41
C LEU A 34 -4.57 -8.49 -16.63
N LEU A 35 -5.27 -8.65 -17.74
CA LEU A 35 -5.09 -7.81 -18.92
C LEU A 35 -5.45 -6.34 -18.63
N ALA A 36 -6.51 -6.10 -17.85
CA ALA A 36 -6.86 -4.74 -17.40
C ALA A 36 -5.74 -4.15 -16.51
N ALA A 37 -5.17 -4.94 -15.59
CA ALA A 37 -4.05 -4.50 -14.78
C ALA A 37 -2.80 -4.17 -15.63
N VAL A 38 -2.48 -5.02 -16.62
CA VAL A 38 -1.42 -4.72 -17.59
C VAL A 38 -1.72 -3.44 -18.37
N ALA A 39 -2.98 -3.19 -18.76
CA ALA A 39 -3.34 -1.96 -19.46
C ALA A 39 -3.19 -0.72 -18.56
N VAL A 40 -3.55 -0.80 -17.28
CA VAL A 40 -3.36 0.29 -16.31
C VAL A 40 -1.87 0.60 -16.10
N LEU A 41 -1.03 -0.40 -16.05
CA LEU A 41 0.43 -0.29 -15.83
C LEU A 41 1.24 -0.33 -17.15
N GLY A 42 0.56 -0.25 -18.30
CA GLY A 42 1.19 -0.49 -19.60
C GLY A 42 2.38 0.41 -19.91
N ARG A 43 2.35 1.67 -19.45
CA ARG A 43 3.46 2.59 -19.63
C ARG A 43 4.69 2.22 -18.80
N LEU A 44 4.52 1.64 -17.63
CA LEU A 44 5.59 1.10 -16.81
C LEU A 44 6.17 -0.17 -17.44
N TRP A 45 5.33 -1.04 -18.02
CA TRP A 45 5.77 -2.28 -18.67
C TRP A 45 6.50 -2.09 -20.00
N ILE A 46 6.50 -0.87 -20.60
CA ILE A 46 7.33 -0.61 -21.79
C ILE A 46 8.81 -0.76 -21.47
N ASP A 47 9.24 -0.25 -20.32
CA ASP A 47 10.60 -0.38 -19.82
C ASP A 47 10.61 -0.24 -18.30
N PRO A 48 10.37 -1.34 -17.56
CA PRO A 48 10.32 -1.27 -16.10
C PRO A 48 11.62 -0.82 -15.44
N GLY A 49 12.78 -1.09 -16.07
CA GLY A 49 14.10 -0.71 -15.59
C GLY A 49 14.30 0.80 -15.59
N ASP A 50 13.87 1.45 -16.67
CA ASP A 50 14.16 2.86 -16.94
C ASP A 50 12.94 3.78 -16.75
N ARG A 51 11.87 3.32 -16.06
CA ARG A 51 10.67 4.13 -15.85
C ARG A 51 10.19 4.22 -14.42
N TYR A 52 9.73 5.43 -14.07
CA TYR A 52 8.96 5.70 -12.86
C TYR A 52 7.51 5.99 -13.18
N LEU A 53 6.61 5.58 -12.28
CA LEU A 53 5.27 6.13 -12.22
C LEU A 53 5.35 7.59 -11.76
N VAL A 54 4.69 8.50 -12.50
CA VAL A 54 4.80 9.96 -12.27
C VAL A 54 4.43 10.36 -10.84
N ASP A 55 3.36 9.74 -10.32
CA ASP A 55 2.84 10.08 -8.99
C ASP A 55 3.55 9.29 -7.87
N GLY A 56 4.37 8.28 -8.20
CA GLY A 56 5.00 7.37 -7.23
C GLY A 56 6.48 7.60 -6.95
N GLY A 57 7.15 8.44 -7.73
CA GLY A 57 8.59 8.74 -7.72
C GLY A 57 9.45 8.13 -6.62
N GLN A 58 9.53 8.76 -5.48
CA GLN A 58 10.40 8.35 -4.38
C GLN A 58 9.92 7.06 -3.69
N ASP A 59 8.62 6.86 -3.59
CA ASP A 59 8.05 5.63 -3.02
C ASP A 59 8.39 4.41 -3.88
N GLN A 60 8.36 4.53 -5.21
CA GLN A 60 8.79 3.46 -6.09
C GLN A 60 10.25 3.09 -5.85
N THR A 61 11.15 4.07 -5.69
CA THR A 61 12.56 3.84 -5.35
C THR A 61 12.73 3.10 -4.03
N GLN A 62 11.96 3.49 -3.00
CA GLN A 62 11.97 2.81 -1.71
C GLN A 62 11.51 1.36 -1.83
N TRP A 63 10.42 1.08 -2.57
CA TRP A 63 9.92 -0.28 -2.75
C TRP A 63 10.87 -1.17 -3.54
N GLU A 64 11.47 -0.63 -4.59
CA GLU A 64 12.48 -1.36 -5.35
C GLU A 64 13.70 -1.67 -4.48
N TRP A 65 14.10 -0.75 -3.62
CA TRP A 65 15.14 -0.98 -2.63
C TRP A 65 14.74 -2.08 -1.63
N PHE A 66 13.48 -2.11 -1.16
CA PHE A 66 12.97 -3.17 -0.28
C PHE A 66 13.00 -4.56 -0.95
N PHE A 67 12.66 -4.66 -2.23
CA PHE A 67 12.79 -5.91 -2.97
C PHE A 67 14.26 -6.33 -3.12
N ALA A 68 15.15 -5.41 -3.41
CA ALA A 68 16.58 -5.69 -3.54
C ALA A 68 17.20 -6.13 -2.21
N VAL A 69 16.93 -5.44 -1.09
CA VAL A 69 17.48 -5.80 0.23
C VAL A 69 16.91 -7.14 0.72
N THR A 70 15.63 -7.43 0.45
CA THR A 70 15.06 -8.74 0.77
C THR A 70 15.71 -9.85 -0.04
N ALA A 71 15.92 -9.66 -1.35
CA ALA A 71 16.60 -10.63 -2.20
C ALA A 71 18.04 -10.88 -1.71
N ARG A 72 18.75 -9.82 -1.30
CA ARG A 72 20.07 -9.94 -0.66
C ARG A 72 19.99 -10.73 0.65
N ALA A 73 19.06 -10.38 1.54
CA ALA A 73 18.91 -11.09 2.82
C ALA A 73 18.66 -12.59 2.64
N VAL A 74 17.81 -12.97 1.66
CA VAL A 74 17.55 -14.38 1.34
C VAL A 74 18.80 -15.09 0.81
N THR A 75 19.59 -14.43 -0.05
CA THR A 75 20.75 -15.08 -0.70
C THR A 75 22.01 -15.12 0.19
N HIS A 76 22.17 -14.16 1.09
CA HIS A 76 23.32 -14.07 1.99
C HIS A 76 23.01 -14.57 3.40
N LEU A 77 21.74 -14.96 3.67
CA LEU A 77 21.26 -15.34 5.00
C LEU A 77 21.42 -14.22 6.02
N ASP A 78 21.27 -12.97 5.57
CA ASP A 78 21.22 -11.78 6.42
C ASP A 78 19.88 -11.71 7.16
N ASP A 79 19.78 -10.85 8.19
CA ASP A 79 18.54 -10.64 8.94
C ASP A 79 17.47 -9.98 8.04
N PRO A 80 16.30 -10.63 7.78
CA PRO A 80 15.25 -10.06 6.96
C PRO A 80 14.43 -8.97 7.65
N PHE A 81 14.62 -8.74 8.96
CA PHE A 81 13.89 -7.75 9.77
C PHE A 81 14.70 -6.50 10.06
N PHE A 82 16.01 -6.52 9.79
CA PHE A 82 16.89 -5.40 10.09
C PHE A 82 18.05 -5.30 9.09
N THR A 83 18.43 -4.05 8.77
CA THR A 83 19.57 -3.81 7.90
C THR A 83 20.31 -2.54 8.30
N THR A 84 21.61 -2.48 8.03
CA THR A 84 22.42 -1.26 8.13
C THR A 84 22.82 -0.69 6.78
N LEU A 85 22.20 -1.15 5.70
CA LEU A 85 22.46 -0.64 4.34
C LEU A 85 21.92 0.79 4.13
N GLN A 86 20.86 1.17 4.86
CA GLN A 86 20.45 2.57 5.07
C GLN A 86 20.65 2.96 6.53
N ASN A 87 20.63 4.25 6.79
CA ASN A 87 20.77 4.82 8.13
C ASN A 87 22.00 4.31 8.89
N TYR A 88 23.10 4.12 8.18
CA TYR A 88 24.32 3.63 8.80
C TYR A 88 24.89 4.66 9.79
N PRO A 89 25.33 4.28 11.01
CA PRO A 89 25.44 2.91 11.53
C PRO A 89 24.20 2.41 12.28
N SER A 90 23.17 3.22 12.48
CA SER A 90 22.01 2.90 13.33
C SER A 90 21.11 1.82 12.73
N GLY A 91 20.99 1.77 11.41
CA GLY A 91 20.19 0.81 10.67
C GLY A 91 18.70 1.12 10.59
N VAL A 92 17.94 0.22 9.99
CA VAL A 92 16.50 0.33 9.73
C VAL A 92 15.79 -0.94 10.17
N ASN A 93 14.67 -0.77 10.89
CA ASN A 93 13.74 -1.84 11.22
C ASN A 93 12.83 -2.12 10.00
N LEU A 94 13.09 -3.20 9.29
CA LEU A 94 12.36 -3.54 8.06
C LEU A 94 10.91 -3.96 8.34
N MET A 95 10.62 -4.55 9.52
CA MET A 95 9.25 -4.86 9.91
C MET A 95 8.42 -3.60 10.20
N GLY A 96 9.03 -2.58 10.82
CA GLY A 96 8.39 -1.28 11.02
C GLY A 96 8.16 -0.49 9.72
N ASN A 97 8.71 -0.97 8.60
CA ASN A 97 8.63 -0.33 7.28
C ASN A 97 7.82 -1.12 6.23
N THR A 98 7.07 -2.13 6.65
CA THR A 98 6.15 -2.91 5.79
C THR A 98 6.82 -3.43 4.51
N VAL A 99 7.98 -4.10 4.60
CA VAL A 99 8.80 -4.57 3.45
C VAL A 99 8.11 -5.65 2.60
N MET A 100 6.87 -6.00 2.92
CA MET A 100 6.04 -7.01 2.23
C MET A 100 6.77 -8.35 2.02
N LEU A 101 7.37 -8.92 3.10
CA LEU A 101 8.09 -10.19 3.02
C LEU A 101 7.26 -11.33 2.40
N GLY A 102 5.92 -11.25 2.51
CA GLY A 102 4.99 -12.21 1.90
C GLY A 102 5.07 -12.27 0.36
N VAL A 103 5.51 -11.21 -0.30
CA VAL A 103 5.77 -11.18 -1.75
C VAL A 103 7.24 -11.01 -2.09
N SER A 104 8.01 -10.26 -1.31
CA SER A 104 9.42 -10.00 -1.57
C SER A 104 10.26 -11.30 -1.52
N VAL A 105 10.03 -12.15 -0.51
CA VAL A 105 10.75 -13.44 -0.38
C VAL A 105 10.45 -14.40 -1.53
N PRO A 106 9.19 -14.73 -1.87
CA PRO A 106 8.92 -15.64 -3.00
C PRO A 106 9.30 -15.05 -4.36
N LEU A 107 9.36 -13.73 -4.51
CA LEU A 107 9.79 -13.06 -5.74
C LEU A 107 11.30 -12.80 -5.81
N THR A 108 12.09 -13.22 -4.82
CA THR A 108 13.55 -13.16 -4.85
C THR A 108 14.15 -13.65 -6.18
N PRO A 109 13.74 -14.80 -6.77
CA PRO A 109 14.26 -15.24 -8.07
C PRO A 109 13.98 -14.25 -9.20
N VAL A 110 12.82 -13.57 -9.18
CA VAL A 110 12.46 -12.54 -10.17
C VAL A 110 13.33 -11.31 -9.98
N THR A 111 13.50 -10.86 -8.73
CA THR A 111 14.34 -9.71 -8.39
C THR A 111 15.79 -9.92 -8.81
N LEU A 112 16.34 -11.13 -8.59
CA LEU A 112 17.71 -11.46 -8.98
C LEU A 112 17.90 -11.60 -10.49
N ALA A 113 16.88 -12.12 -11.21
CA ALA A 113 16.99 -12.38 -12.65
C ALA A 113 16.66 -11.16 -13.50
N PHE A 114 15.75 -10.30 -13.07
CA PHE A 114 15.16 -9.22 -13.88
C PHE A 114 15.22 -7.85 -13.20
N GLY A 115 15.76 -7.75 -12.00
CA GLY A 115 15.82 -6.52 -11.22
C GLY A 115 14.58 -6.24 -10.35
N PRO A 116 14.72 -5.36 -9.35
CA PRO A 116 13.64 -5.01 -8.42
C PRO A 116 12.52 -4.21 -9.10
N SER A 117 12.81 -3.47 -10.17
CA SER A 117 11.82 -2.71 -10.94
C SER A 117 10.82 -3.61 -11.67
N VAL A 118 11.28 -4.74 -12.22
CA VAL A 118 10.39 -5.77 -12.80
C VAL A 118 9.55 -6.42 -11.69
N THR A 119 10.14 -6.66 -10.52
CA THR A 119 9.41 -7.16 -9.36
C THR A 119 8.31 -6.19 -8.93
N TRP A 120 8.60 -4.89 -8.88
CA TRP A 120 7.62 -3.83 -8.61
C TRP A 120 6.44 -3.86 -9.59
N ALA A 121 6.72 -3.82 -10.90
CA ALA A 121 5.69 -3.87 -11.94
C ALA A 121 4.84 -5.15 -11.86
N LEU A 122 5.46 -6.29 -11.56
CA LEU A 122 4.79 -7.58 -11.39
C LEU A 122 3.88 -7.58 -10.15
N VAL A 123 4.37 -7.08 -9.00
CA VAL A 123 3.60 -7.00 -7.74
C VAL A 123 2.35 -6.14 -7.93
N LEU A 124 2.46 -4.98 -8.57
CA LEU A 124 1.31 -4.12 -8.85
C LEU A 124 0.32 -4.78 -9.80
N THR A 125 0.80 -5.42 -10.87
CA THR A 125 -0.04 -6.09 -11.87
C THR A 125 -0.83 -7.26 -11.25
N LEU A 126 -0.13 -8.12 -10.50
CA LEU A 126 -0.77 -9.23 -9.80
C LEU A 126 -1.62 -8.75 -8.63
N GLY A 127 -1.24 -7.64 -8.00
CA GLY A 127 -2.00 -7.01 -6.94
C GLY A 127 -3.38 -6.55 -7.44
N LEU A 128 -3.44 -5.71 -8.47
CA LEU A 128 -4.71 -5.22 -9.04
C LEU A 128 -5.55 -6.38 -9.61
N GLY A 129 -5.00 -7.13 -10.56
CA GLY A 129 -5.74 -8.19 -11.26
C GLY A 129 -6.06 -9.38 -10.37
N GLY A 130 -5.13 -9.78 -9.49
CA GLY A 130 -5.31 -10.88 -8.54
C GLY A 130 -6.30 -10.54 -7.43
N SER A 131 -6.29 -9.31 -6.91
CA SER A 131 -7.29 -8.84 -5.94
C SER A 131 -8.69 -8.83 -6.57
N ALA A 132 -8.87 -8.30 -7.79
CA ALA A 132 -10.14 -8.38 -8.52
C ALA A 132 -10.64 -9.83 -8.67
N ALA A 133 -9.75 -10.73 -9.07
CA ALA A 133 -10.08 -12.16 -9.24
C ALA A 133 -10.43 -12.84 -7.90
N ALA A 134 -9.77 -12.48 -6.81
CA ALA A 134 -10.05 -13.02 -5.48
C ALA A 134 -11.43 -12.57 -4.97
N TRP A 135 -11.80 -11.29 -5.16
CA TRP A 135 -13.14 -10.77 -4.84
C TRP A 135 -14.22 -11.39 -5.74
N TYR A 136 -13.97 -11.49 -7.06
CA TYR A 136 -14.85 -12.22 -7.97
C TYR A 136 -15.15 -13.63 -7.48
N ARG A 137 -14.09 -14.37 -7.07
CA ARG A 137 -14.20 -15.75 -6.56
C ARG A 137 -14.99 -15.81 -5.25
N LEU A 138 -14.80 -14.85 -4.33
CA LEU A 138 -15.59 -14.75 -3.09
C LEU A 138 -17.07 -14.56 -3.42
N PHE A 139 -17.41 -13.57 -4.25
CA PHE A 139 -18.79 -13.23 -4.57
C PHE A 139 -19.50 -14.39 -5.28
N GLN A 140 -18.84 -15.01 -6.25
CA GLN A 140 -19.41 -16.12 -7.02
C GLN A 140 -19.55 -17.39 -6.19
N ARG A 141 -18.50 -17.82 -5.46
CA ARG A 141 -18.49 -19.13 -4.80
C ARG A 141 -19.10 -19.16 -3.42
N HIS A 142 -18.88 -18.10 -2.65
CA HIS A 142 -19.30 -18.07 -1.25
C HIS A 142 -20.55 -17.24 -1.02
N LEU A 143 -20.84 -16.24 -1.86
CA LEU A 143 -22.01 -15.40 -1.73
C LEU A 143 -23.10 -15.69 -2.76
N GLY A 144 -22.83 -16.58 -3.72
CA GLY A 144 -23.82 -17.10 -4.67
C GLY A 144 -24.15 -16.13 -5.81
N ALA A 145 -23.34 -15.11 -6.05
CA ALA A 145 -23.53 -14.20 -7.17
C ALA A 145 -23.32 -14.91 -8.52
N SER A 146 -24.10 -14.51 -9.55
CA SER A 146 -23.83 -14.95 -10.92
C SER A 146 -22.44 -14.48 -11.37
N ARG A 147 -21.87 -15.16 -12.40
CA ARG A 147 -20.56 -14.77 -12.92
C ARG A 147 -20.50 -13.32 -13.37
N ALA A 148 -21.55 -12.83 -14.05
CA ALA A 148 -21.60 -11.45 -14.51
C ALA A 148 -21.63 -10.46 -13.33
N ALA A 149 -22.48 -10.69 -12.33
CA ALA A 149 -22.57 -9.87 -11.15
C ALA A 149 -21.29 -9.89 -10.31
N ALA A 150 -20.72 -11.09 -10.12
CA ALA A 150 -19.44 -11.25 -9.44
C ALA A 150 -18.29 -10.56 -10.17
N ALA A 151 -18.29 -10.56 -11.52
CA ALA A 151 -17.28 -9.86 -12.32
C ALA A 151 -17.39 -8.33 -12.18
N VAL A 152 -18.62 -7.78 -12.14
CA VAL A 152 -18.83 -6.35 -11.86
C VAL A 152 -18.31 -5.96 -10.48
N GLY A 153 -18.73 -6.69 -9.44
CA GLY A 153 -18.30 -6.39 -8.07
C GLY A 153 -16.81 -6.61 -7.84
N GLY A 154 -16.26 -7.74 -8.36
CA GLY A 154 -14.83 -8.06 -8.24
C GLY A 154 -13.94 -7.10 -9.03
N GLY A 155 -14.36 -6.73 -10.24
CA GLY A 155 -13.67 -5.71 -11.04
C GLY A 155 -13.65 -4.37 -10.34
N PHE A 156 -14.77 -3.93 -9.77
CA PHE A 156 -14.78 -2.72 -8.93
C PHE A 156 -13.80 -2.83 -7.76
N CYS A 157 -13.81 -3.96 -7.01
CA CYS A 157 -12.91 -4.14 -5.87
C CYS A 157 -11.41 -4.11 -6.24
N GLY A 158 -11.02 -4.49 -7.45
CA GLY A 158 -9.63 -4.47 -7.86
C GLY A 158 -9.21 -3.17 -8.56
N PHE A 159 -10.14 -2.43 -9.14
CA PHE A 159 -9.86 -1.24 -9.95
C PHE A 159 -10.60 0.02 -9.48
N ALA A 160 -11.12 0.02 -8.26
CA ALA A 160 -11.71 1.22 -7.66
C ALA A 160 -10.66 2.35 -7.57
N PRO A 161 -11.06 3.62 -7.68
CA PRO A 161 -10.14 4.75 -7.68
C PRO A 161 -9.07 4.72 -6.58
N PRO A 162 -9.39 4.41 -5.29
CA PRO A 162 -8.37 4.35 -4.26
C PRO A 162 -7.30 3.26 -4.51
N LEU A 163 -7.70 2.10 -5.06
CA LEU A 163 -6.72 1.03 -5.34
C LEU A 163 -5.76 1.44 -6.47
N VAL A 164 -6.26 2.16 -7.46
CA VAL A 164 -5.46 2.68 -8.59
C VAL A 164 -4.56 3.81 -8.12
N SER A 165 -5.03 4.67 -7.23
CA SER A 165 -4.21 5.70 -6.58
C SER A 165 -3.04 5.06 -5.83
N HIS A 166 -3.31 4.10 -4.96
CA HIS A 166 -2.28 3.35 -4.25
C HIS A 166 -1.33 2.56 -5.16
N ALA A 167 -1.75 2.16 -6.36
CA ALA A 167 -0.86 1.47 -7.31
C ALA A 167 0.31 2.34 -7.80
N ASN A 168 0.32 3.65 -7.53
CA ASN A 168 1.47 4.50 -7.80
C ASN A 168 2.58 4.37 -6.73
N ALA A 169 2.23 4.05 -5.46
CA ALA A 169 3.17 4.17 -4.35
C ALA A 169 3.06 3.07 -3.28
N HIS A 170 1.90 2.49 -3.07
CA HIS A 170 1.60 1.67 -1.90
C HIS A 170 1.12 0.25 -2.28
N PRO A 171 2.00 -0.66 -2.70
CA PRO A 171 1.64 -2.01 -3.17
C PRO A 171 0.97 -2.85 -2.09
N ASN A 172 1.20 -2.57 -0.81
CA ASN A 172 0.55 -3.20 0.33
C ASN A 172 -0.97 -2.95 0.36
N PHE A 173 -1.46 -1.82 -0.19
CA PHE A 173 -2.88 -1.53 -0.38
C PHE A 173 -3.46 -2.04 -1.71
N VAL A 174 -2.63 -2.64 -2.55
CA VAL A 174 -3.03 -3.19 -3.85
C VAL A 174 -3.09 -4.72 -3.81
N VAL A 175 -2.17 -5.37 -3.06
CA VAL A 175 -2.09 -6.84 -2.91
C VAL A 175 -3.07 -7.30 -1.83
N LEU A 176 -4.35 -7.34 -2.15
CA LEU A 176 -5.43 -7.61 -1.20
C LEU A 176 -6.04 -9.02 -1.29
N ALA A 177 -5.47 -9.90 -2.11
CA ALA A 177 -6.06 -11.21 -2.41
C ALA A 177 -6.30 -12.09 -1.16
N ALA A 178 -5.53 -11.95 -0.10
CA ALA A 178 -5.72 -12.73 1.13
C ALA A 178 -7.05 -12.40 1.83
N ILE A 179 -7.50 -11.14 1.81
CA ILE A 179 -8.70 -10.68 2.51
C ILE A 179 -9.97 -11.39 2.03
N PRO A 180 -10.33 -11.46 0.72
CA PRO A 180 -11.51 -12.22 0.29
C PRO A 180 -11.42 -13.72 0.60
N PHE A 181 -10.23 -14.32 0.63
CA PHE A 181 -10.10 -15.71 1.07
C PHE A 181 -10.37 -15.87 2.57
N MET A 182 -9.92 -14.93 3.42
CA MET A 182 -10.24 -14.90 4.85
C MET A 182 -11.75 -14.76 5.08
N ILE A 183 -12.40 -13.83 4.36
CA ILE A 183 -13.87 -13.63 4.43
C ILE A 183 -14.59 -14.92 4.01
N GLY A 184 -14.11 -15.60 2.98
CA GLY A 184 -14.66 -16.91 2.56
C GLY A 184 -14.63 -17.95 3.68
N ARG A 185 -13.54 -18.02 4.49
CA ARG A 185 -13.47 -18.91 5.67
C ARG A 185 -14.45 -18.51 6.75
N LEU A 186 -14.55 -17.21 7.05
CA LEU A 186 -15.52 -16.70 8.03
C LEU A 186 -16.96 -17.00 7.61
N VAL A 187 -17.33 -16.82 6.34
CA VAL A 187 -18.66 -17.15 5.81
C VAL A 187 -18.95 -18.64 5.98
N ARG A 188 -18.01 -19.54 5.68
CA ARG A 188 -18.17 -20.98 5.85
C ARG A 188 -18.32 -21.38 7.32
N LEU A 189 -17.52 -20.79 8.21
CA LEU A 189 -17.69 -20.97 9.67
C LEU A 189 -19.09 -20.53 10.13
N ALA A 190 -19.52 -19.33 9.72
CA ALA A 190 -20.82 -18.81 10.10
C ALA A 190 -21.97 -19.70 9.64
N ARG A 191 -21.88 -20.28 8.43
CA ARG A 191 -22.88 -21.21 7.88
C ARG A 191 -22.78 -22.64 8.41
N GLY A 192 -21.68 -22.99 9.11
CA GLY A 192 -21.43 -24.35 9.56
C GLY A 192 -21.05 -25.32 8.42
N GLU A 193 -20.48 -24.81 7.34
CA GLU A 193 -20.04 -25.57 6.17
C GLU A 193 -18.65 -26.21 6.35
N GLY A 194 -18.10 -26.19 7.55
CA GLY A 194 -16.83 -26.79 7.92
C GLY A 194 -16.60 -26.75 9.42
N GLY A 195 -15.70 -27.59 9.94
CA GLY A 195 -15.30 -27.59 11.35
C GLY A 195 -14.36 -26.43 11.68
N ALA A 196 -14.25 -26.12 12.98
CA ALA A 196 -13.40 -25.05 13.47
C ALA A 196 -11.94 -25.15 13.00
N VAL A 197 -11.35 -26.35 13.00
CA VAL A 197 -9.98 -26.60 12.56
C VAL A 197 -9.84 -26.43 11.04
N ARG A 198 -10.75 -26.99 10.26
CA ARG A 198 -10.71 -26.98 8.80
C ARG A 198 -10.79 -25.58 8.19
N GLU A 199 -11.55 -24.71 8.81
CA GLU A 199 -11.72 -23.32 8.35
C GLU A 199 -10.86 -22.33 9.16
N GLY A 200 -10.65 -22.59 10.46
CA GLY A 200 -9.87 -21.72 11.34
C GLY A 200 -8.35 -21.77 11.05
N ALA A 201 -7.78 -22.96 10.81
CA ALA A 201 -6.35 -23.04 10.54
C ALA A 201 -5.94 -22.30 9.24
N PRO A 202 -6.63 -22.48 8.08
CA PRO A 202 -6.35 -21.65 6.91
C PRO A 202 -6.65 -20.16 7.13
N LEU A 203 -7.64 -19.80 7.95
CA LEU A 203 -7.89 -18.40 8.31
C LEU A 203 -6.69 -17.81 9.06
N GLY A 204 -6.14 -18.54 10.04
CA GLY A 204 -4.93 -18.13 10.78
C GLY A 204 -3.70 -17.99 9.88
N LEU A 205 -3.49 -18.93 8.95
CA LEU A 205 -2.43 -18.85 7.95
C LEU A 205 -2.56 -17.62 7.03
N LEU A 206 -3.78 -17.35 6.55
CA LEU A 206 -4.04 -16.18 5.69
C LEU A 206 -3.87 -14.87 6.46
N ALA A 207 -4.28 -14.82 7.73
CA ALA A 207 -4.08 -13.66 8.59
C ALA A 207 -2.57 -13.42 8.87
N ALA A 208 -1.82 -14.49 9.16
CA ALA A 208 -0.37 -14.40 9.32
C ALA A 208 0.32 -13.94 8.01
N TYR A 209 -0.09 -14.49 6.88
CA TYR A 209 0.41 -14.06 5.58
C TYR A 209 0.12 -12.57 5.31
N GLN A 210 -1.07 -12.08 5.71
CA GLN A 210 -1.45 -10.68 5.56
C GLN A 210 -0.58 -9.74 6.42
N ILE A 211 -0.10 -10.15 7.59
CA ILE A 211 0.89 -9.38 8.38
C ILE A 211 2.16 -9.16 7.54
N TYR A 212 2.64 -10.18 6.82
CA TYR A 212 3.81 -10.06 5.95
C TYR A 212 3.53 -9.40 4.59
N LEU A 213 2.29 -9.01 4.29
CA LEU A 213 1.91 -8.16 3.15
C LEU A 213 1.68 -6.70 3.56
N GLY A 214 1.19 -6.48 4.78
CA GLY A 214 0.85 -5.18 5.32
C GLY A 214 -0.20 -5.31 6.42
N GLU A 215 0.21 -5.01 7.64
CA GLU A 215 -0.59 -5.15 8.85
C GLU A 215 -1.74 -4.15 8.92
N GLU A 216 -1.56 -2.94 8.39
CA GLU A 216 -2.59 -1.90 8.36
C GLU A 216 -3.84 -2.38 7.59
N VAL A 217 -3.64 -3.06 6.46
CA VAL A 217 -4.75 -3.66 5.68
C VAL A 217 -5.53 -4.69 6.50
N LEU A 218 -4.83 -5.51 7.31
CA LEU A 218 -5.49 -6.47 8.19
C LEU A 218 -6.31 -5.77 9.26
N LEU A 219 -5.81 -4.68 9.84
CA LEU A 219 -6.52 -3.86 10.83
C LEU A 219 -7.78 -3.24 10.23
N LEU A 220 -7.67 -2.60 9.05
CA LEU A 220 -8.82 -2.01 8.35
C LEU A 220 -9.87 -3.08 8.00
N ALA A 221 -9.44 -4.24 7.50
CA ALA A 221 -10.34 -5.35 7.19
C ALA A 221 -11.03 -5.90 8.45
N ALA A 222 -10.31 -6.05 9.57
CA ALA A 222 -10.87 -6.51 10.83
C ALA A 222 -11.89 -5.50 11.39
N ALA A 223 -11.58 -4.19 11.34
CA ALA A 223 -12.50 -3.14 11.79
C ALA A 223 -13.77 -3.09 10.91
N GLY A 224 -13.62 -3.17 9.59
CA GLY A 224 -14.76 -3.23 8.66
C GLY A 224 -15.62 -4.46 8.86
N LEU A 225 -15.01 -5.63 9.09
CA LEU A 225 -15.73 -6.88 9.40
C LEU A 225 -16.42 -6.82 10.77
N ALA A 226 -15.81 -6.19 11.77
CA ALA A 226 -16.43 -5.99 13.08
C ALA A 226 -17.67 -5.07 12.97
N LEU A 227 -17.56 -3.97 12.22
CA LEU A 227 -18.69 -3.07 11.94
C LEU A 227 -19.81 -3.81 11.19
N PHE A 228 -19.47 -4.60 10.16
CA PHE A 228 -20.43 -5.44 9.45
C PHE A 228 -21.10 -6.45 10.38
N ALA A 229 -20.32 -7.16 11.21
CA ALA A 229 -20.84 -8.17 12.13
C ALA A 229 -21.79 -7.55 13.16
N ALA A 230 -21.47 -6.39 13.72
CA ALA A 230 -22.32 -5.65 14.64
C ALA A 230 -23.64 -5.22 13.97
N ALA A 231 -23.57 -4.62 12.78
CA ALA A 231 -24.75 -4.21 12.02
C ALA A 231 -25.63 -5.41 11.65
N TYR A 232 -25.03 -6.48 11.15
CA TYR A 232 -25.78 -7.68 10.76
C TYR A 232 -26.38 -8.40 11.98
N ALA A 233 -25.68 -8.45 13.09
CA ALA A 233 -26.19 -9.03 14.34
C ALA A 233 -27.40 -8.25 14.89
N ALA A 234 -27.37 -6.92 14.83
CA ALA A 234 -28.51 -6.09 15.22
C ALA A 234 -29.73 -6.35 14.32
N LEU A 235 -29.52 -6.56 13.02
CA LEU A 235 -30.58 -6.83 12.04
C LEU A 235 -31.10 -8.27 12.06
N ARG A 236 -30.26 -9.25 12.45
CA ARG A 236 -30.53 -10.70 12.41
C ARG A 236 -29.98 -11.40 13.66
N PRO A 237 -30.48 -11.05 14.87
CA PRO A 237 -29.90 -11.53 16.14
C PRO A 237 -29.95 -13.06 16.30
N ALA A 238 -30.97 -13.72 15.75
CA ALA A 238 -31.07 -15.18 15.81
C ALA A 238 -29.98 -15.86 14.97
N ALA A 239 -29.73 -15.35 13.75
CA ALA A 239 -28.68 -15.87 12.88
C ALA A 239 -27.28 -15.62 13.47
N ALA A 240 -27.06 -14.44 14.05
CA ALA A 240 -25.80 -14.09 14.71
C ALA A 240 -25.52 -15.02 15.90
N ARG A 241 -26.51 -15.25 16.79
CA ARG A 241 -26.37 -16.18 17.92
C ARG A 241 -26.08 -17.62 17.46
N ALA A 242 -26.74 -18.08 16.40
CA ALA A 242 -26.49 -19.41 15.82
C ALA A 242 -25.09 -19.58 15.24
N ALA A 243 -24.48 -18.50 14.72
CA ALA A 243 -23.12 -18.50 14.16
C ALA A 243 -22.03 -18.28 15.23
N ALA A 244 -22.34 -17.60 16.34
CA ALA A 244 -21.36 -17.09 17.30
C ALA A 244 -20.42 -18.17 17.84
N ARG A 245 -20.94 -19.33 18.28
CA ARG A 245 -20.11 -20.42 18.83
C ARG A 245 -19.15 -21.00 17.78
N ARG A 246 -19.60 -21.13 16.53
CA ARG A 246 -18.78 -21.68 15.44
C ARG A 246 -17.67 -20.67 15.03
N LEU A 247 -18.03 -19.39 14.95
CA LEU A 247 -17.07 -18.33 14.69
C LEU A 247 -16.03 -18.24 15.81
N ALA A 248 -16.46 -18.24 17.09
CA ALA A 248 -15.54 -18.18 18.21
C ALA A 248 -14.57 -19.38 18.23
N ALA A 249 -15.05 -20.60 17.99
CA ALA A 249 -14.21 -21.79 17.90
C ALA A 249 -13.23 -21.72 16.73
N GLY A 250 -13.67 -21.28 15.56
CA GLY A 250 -12.81 -21.11 14.37
C GLY A 250 -11.78 -20.00 14.55
N LEU A 251 -12.15 -18.87 15.15
CA LEU A 251 -11.25 -17.76 15.48
C LEU A 251 -10.21 -18.18 16.54
N GLY A 252 -10.60 -19.01 17.54
CA GLY A 252 -9.65 -19.55 18.51
C GLY A 252 -8.58 -20.43 17.83
N VAL A 253 -8.97 -21.30 16.89
CA VAL A 253 -8.02 -22.07 16.09
C VAL A 253 -7.16 -21.15 15.21
N ALA A 254 -7.76 -20.14 14.58
CA ALA A 254 -7.04 -19.19 13.77
C ALA A 254 -5.98 -18.43 14.58
N ALA A 255 -6.32 -17.99 15.80
CA ALA A 255 -5.38 -17.36 16.72
C ALA A 255 -4.25 -18.30 17.12
N GLY A 256 -4.54 -19.57 17.39
CA GLY A 256 -3.54 -20.60 17.70
C GLY A 256 -2.54 -20.86 16.56
N VAL A 257 -2.91 -20.60 15.29
CA VAL A 257 -2.02 -20.68 14.13
C VAL A 257 -1.32 -19.34 13.89
N PHE A 258 -2.05 -18.24 13.98
CA PHE A 258 -1.57 -16.88 13.71
C PHE A 258 -0.43 -16.46 14.66
N LEU A 259 -0.66 -16.61 15.98
CA LEU A 259 0.27 -16.13 17.00
C LEU A 259 1.68 -16.71 16.86
N PRO A 260 1.89 -18.03 16.75
CA PRO A 260 3.25 -18.59 16.60
C PRO A 260 3.97 -18.11 15.33
N LEU A 261 3.22 -17.84 14.25
CA LEU A 261 3.78 -17.42 12.98
C LEU A 261 4.14 -15.94 12.91
N THR A 262 3.54 -15.10 13.76
CA THR A 262 3.70 -13.64 13.68
C THR A 262 4.34 -13.02 14.91
N THR A 263 4.33 -13.69 16.07
CA THR A 263 4.81 -13.10 17.33
C THR A 263 6.26 -12.58 17.22
N TYR A 264 7.16 -13.36 16.61
CA TYR A 264 8.56 -12.94 16.49
C TYR A 264 8.69 -11.67 15.62
N ALA A 265 8.02 -11.64 14.47
CA ALA A 265 8.05 -10.49 13.58
C ALA A 265 7.43 -9.23 14.23
N LEU A 266 6.29 -9.39 14.93
CA LEU A 266 5.63 -8.29 15.63
C LEU A 266 6.45 -7.81 16.84
N VAL A 267 7.09 -8.72 17.60
CA VAL A 267 8.02 -8.33 18.66
C VAL A 267 9.18 -7.54 18.08
N TRP A 268 9.72 -7.96 16.94
CA TRP A 268 10.77 -7.22 16.26
C TRP A 268 10.31 -5.84 15.78
N GLN A 269 9.11 -5.74 15.23
CA GLN A 269 8.52 -4.47 14.77
C GLN A 269 8.39 -3.45 15.90
N PHE A 270 7.83 -3.86 17.04
CA PHE A 270 7.50 -2.93 18.13
C PHE A 270 8.62 -2.74 19.16
N PHE A 271 9.55 -3.72 19.30
CA PHE A 271 10.58 -3.73 20.35
C PHE A 271 11.98 -3.99 19.82
N GLY A 272 12.14 -4.25 18.52
CA GLY A 272 13.45 -4.45 17.89
C GLY A 272 14.27 -3.17 17.75
N GLY A 273 15.47 -3.29 17.18
CA GLY A 273 16.30 -2.13 16.84
C GLY A 273 15.56 -1.16 15.93
N GLN A 274 15.69 0.15 16.19
CA GLN A 274 15.03 1.21 15.42
C GLN A 274 13.49 1.10 15.36
N SER A 275 12.86 0.45 16.34
CA SER A 275 11.40 0.51 16.51
C SER A 275 10.96 1.89 17.00
N TYR A 276 9.71 2.27 16.73
CA TYR A 276 9.15 3.57 17.09
C TYR A 276 7.74 3.44 17.71
N ASP A 277 7.34 4.46 18.46
CA ASP A 277 6.07 4.51 19.21
C ASP A 277 5.04 5.38 18.48
N GLY A 278 4.27 4.77 17.57
CA GLY A 278 3.29 5.45 16.75
C GLY A 278 3.92 6.35 15.67
N LEU A 279 3.23 6.54 14.58
CA LEU A 279 3.64 7.42 13.50
C LEU A 279 2.79 8.70 13.56
N VAL A 280 3.45 9.85 13.63
CA VAL A 280 2.76 11.14 13.59
C VAL A 280 2.50 11.50 12.14
N HIS A 281 1.26 11.36 11.72
CA HIS A 281 0.78 11.92 10.45
C HIS A 281 0.17 13.30 10.71
N ASN A 282 0.32 14.22 9.75
CA ASN A 282 -0.54 15.38 9.73
C ASN A 282 -2.00 14.91 9.63
N PRO A 283 -2.95 15.55 10.33
CA PRO A 283 -4.35 15.19 10.23
C PRO A 283 -4.77 15.22 8.76
N SER A 284 -5.14 14.06 8.23
CA SER A 284 -5.45 13.90 6.80
C SER A 284 -6.66 13.01 6.64
N GLY A 285 -7.82 13.51 7.14
CA GLY A 285 -9.12 12.96 6.77
C GLY A 285 -9.44 13.29 5.31
N ASN A 286 -10.35 12.52 4.70
CA ASN A 286 -10.90 12.88 3.39
C ASN A 286 -11.76 14.15 3.50
N ASP A 287 -11.66 15.00 2.49
CA ASP A 287 -12.63 16.08 2.31
C ASP A 287 -14.00 15.53 1.94
N VAL A 288 -15.06 16.14 2.44
CA VAL A 288 -16.44 15.71 2.13
C VAL A 288 -16.72 15.74 0.62
N THR A 289 -16.13 16.70 -0.10
CA THR A 289 -16.31 16.86 -1.56
C THR A 289 -15.62 15.75 -2.34
N GLU A 290 -14.52 15.17 -1.82
CA GLU A 290 -13.81 14.04 -2.45
C GLU A 290 -14.69 12.81 -2.59
N LEU A 291 -15.65 12.58 -1.67
CA LEU A 291 -16.54 11.41 -1.75
C LEU A 291 -17.33 11.34 -3.07
N THR A 292 -17.57 12.49 -3.72
CA THR A 292 -18.30 12.59 -4.97
C THR A 292 -17.44 13.02 -6.16
N ALA A 293 -16.20 13.41 -5.92
CA ALA A 293 -15.25 13.80 -6.94
C ALA A 293 -14.71 12.59 -7.74
N PHE A 294 -14.03 12.87 -8.84
CA PHE A 294 -13.36 11.87 -9.68
C PHE A 294 -11.87 11.90 -9.42
N ALA A 295 -11.28 10.74 -9.15
CA ALA A 295 -9.84 10.61 -8.98
C ALA A 295 -9.09 11.05 -10.25
N ARG A 296 -7.94 11.63 -10.07
CA ARG A 296 -7.05 12.13 -11.14
C ARG A 296 -6.74 11.06 -12.19
N GLN A 297 -6.56 9.80 -11.75
CA GLN A 297 -6.26 8.66 -12.61
C GLN A 297 -7.51 8.04 -13.27
N SER A 298 -8.72 8.54 -13.01
CA SER A 298 -9.97 8.04 -13.62
C SER A 298 -10.28 8.73 -14.96
N LEU A 299 -11.11 8.09 -15.82
CA LEU A 299 -11.46 8.63 -17.12
C LEU A 299 -12.12 10.01 -17.06
N ALA A 300 -13.00 10.25 -16.08
CA ALA A 300 -13.62 11.56 -15.86
C ALA A 300 -12.76 12.49 -14.98
N GLY A 301 -11.64 12.00 -14.43
CA GLY A 301 -10.74 12.81 -13.63
C GLY A 301 -9.97 13.81 -14.49
N HIS A 302 -9.83 15.02 -13.99
CA HIS A 302 -8.98 16.05 -14.58
C HIS A 302 -7.69 16.15 -13.78
N GLN A 303 -6.62 16.59 -14.40
CA GLN A 303 -5.45 17.00 -13.62
C GLN A 303 -5.91 18.19 -12.78
N ALA A 304 -6.04 17.99 -11.48
CA ALA A 304 -6.41 19.05 -10.58
C ALA A 304 -5.37 20.17 -10.68
N VAL A 305 -5.85 21.39 -10.71
CA VAL A 305 -4.98 22.54 -10.39
C VAL A 305 -4.53 22.32 -8.95
N PRO A 306 -3.21 22.44 -8.63
CA PRO A 306 -2.75 22.27 -7.27
C PRO A 306 -3.58 23.18 -6.34
N GLY A 307 -4.27 22.58 -5.41
CA GLY A 307 -5.10 23.24 -4.43
C GLY A 307 -4.89 22.60 -3.06
N PRO A 308 -5.30 23.22 -1.97
CA PRO A 308 -5.15 22.68 -0.62
C PRO A 308 -5.85 21.34 -0.39
N LEU A 309 -6.68 20.91 -1.34
CA LEU A 309 -7.40 19.63 -1.37
C LEU A 309 -6.63 18.48 -2.04
N ASP A 310 -5.51 18.74 -2.70
CA ASP A 310 -4.75 17.71 -3.37
C ASP A 310 -3.90 16.96 -2.31
N ALA A 311 -4.59 16.13 -1.51
CA ALA A 311 -3.90 15.05 -0.82
C ALA A 311 -3.01 14.34 -1.85
N SER A 312 -1.86 13.84 -1.43
CA SER A 312 -0.91 13.14 -2.29
C SER A 312 -1.64 12.36 -3.39
N PRO A 313 -1.26 12.46 -4.66
CA PRO A 313 -1.88 11.70 -5.76
C PRO A 313 -1.93 10.20 -5.52
N THR A 314 -1.14 9.69 -4.58
CA THR A 314 -1.06 8.30 -4.15
C THR A 314 -2.05 7.95 -3.02
N GLU A 315 -2.72 8.95 -2.45
CA GLU A 315 -3.66 8.82 -1.34
C GLU A 315 -5.08 9.34 -1.69
N GLN A 316 -5.47 9.28 -2.96
CA GLN A 316 -6.84 9.65 -3.36
C GLN A 316 -7.84 8.55 -2.97
N ASN A 317 -8.16 8.49 -1.68
CA ASN A 317 -8.86 7.37 -1.06
C ASN A 317 -10.38 7.40 -1.24
N ALA A 318 -11.00 8.57 -1.38
CA ALA A 318 -12.44 8.75 -1.35
C ALA A 318 -13.13 8.96 -2.71
N PHE A 319 -12.42 9.18 -3.76
CA PHE A 319 -12.87 9.65 -5.08
C PHE A 319 -13.78 8.67 -5.85
N PHE A 320 -14.95 8.35 -5.29
CA PHE A 320 -15.90 7.38 -5.88
C PHE A 320 -16.70 7.93 -7.08
N GLY A 321 -16.72 9.24 -7.28
CA GLY A 321 -17.52 9.89 -8.32
C GLY A 321 -19.03 9.90 -8.01
N TRP A 322 -19.67 11.04 -8.22
CA TRP A 322 -21.09 11.22 -7.91
C TRP A 322 -22.04 10.20 -8.59
N PRO A 323 -21.79 9.65 -9.83
CA PRO A 323 -22.69 8.69 -10.43
C PRO A 323 -22.70 7.35 -9.66
N LEU A 324 -21.54 6.90 -9.16
CA LEU A 324 -21.47 5.70 -8.34
C LEU A 324 -22.13 5.91 -6.98
N VAL A 325 -21.90 7.07 -6.34
CA VAL A 325 -22.54 7.40 -5.06
C VAL A 325 -24.07 7.40 -5.20
N LEU A 326 -24.61 7.97 -6.27
CA LEU A 326 -26.04 7.94 -6.56
C LEU A 326 -26.55 6.51 -6.81
N LEU A 327 -25.80 5.69 -7.55
CA LEU A 327 -26.16 4.29 -7.77
C LEU A 327 -26.18 3.51 -6.45
N VAL A 328 -25.17 3.68 -5.60
CA VAL A 328 -25.10 3.05 -4.27
C VAL A 328 -26.31 3.45 -3.41
N ALA A 329 -26.64 4.75 -3.36
CA ALA A 329 -27.82 5.24 -2.64
C ALA A 329 -29.12 4.63 -3.19
N ALA A 330 -29.29 4.59 -4.51
CA ALA A 330 -30.44 3.98 -5.16
C ALA A 330 -30.54 2.48 -4.85
N LEU A 331 -29.43 1.74 -4.87
CA LEU A 331 -29.40 0.32 -4.52
C LEU A 331 -29.76 0.09 -3.05
N LEU A 332 -29.27 0.91 -2.12
CA LEU A 332 -29.60 0.83 -0.70
C LEU A 332 -31.09 1.08 -0.44
N VAL A 333 -31.67 2.07 -1.12
CA VAL A 333 -33.13 2.35 -1.05
C VAL A 333 -33.93 1.21 -1.66
N TRP A 334 -33.52 0.69 -2.82
CA TRP A 334 -34.21 -0.42 -3.47
C TRP A 334 -34.15 -1.70 -2.68
N LEU A 335 -32.96 -2.03 -2.11
CA LEU A 335 -32.73 -3.23 -1.32
C LEU A 335 -32.97 -3.04 0.20
N ARG A 336 -33.64 -1.96 0.62
CA ARG A 336 -33.85 -1.59 2.04
C ARG A 336 -34.49 -2.68 2.93
N ARG A 337 -35.13 -3.70 2.33
CA ARG A 337 -35.69 -4.84 3.03
C ARG A 337 -34.72 -6.00 3.19
N ASP A 338 -33.61 -5.97 2.49
CA ASP A 338 -32.55 -6.98 2.58
C ASP A 338 -31.59 -6.63 3.73
N ALA A 339 -31.45 -7.56 4.69
CA ALA A 339 -30.60 -7.34 5.87
C ALA A 339 -29.12 -7.23 5.51
N LEU A 340 -28.67 -7.95 4.47
CA LEU A 340 -27.27 -7.87 4.00
C LEU A 340 -27.01 -6.48 3.39
N ALA A 341 -27.88 -6.00 2.49
CA ALA A 341 -27.75 -4.68 1.90
C ALA A 341 -27.78 -3.56 2.97
N ARG A 342 -28.63 -3.68 3.99
CA ARG A 342 -28.65 -2.73 5.12
C ARG A 342 -27.36 -2.75 5.93
N ALA A 343 -26.81 -3.92 6.22
CA ALA A 343 -25.54 -4.04 6.93
C ALA A 343 -24.39 -3.45 6.11
N LEU A 344 -24.35 -3.68 4.79
CA LEU A 344 -23.39 -3.04 3.89
C LEU A 344 -23.56 -1.51 3.88
N GLY A 345 -24.79 -1.01 3.90
CA GLY A 345 -25.06 0.43 4.00
C GLY A 345 -24.48 1.06 5.27
N VAL A 346 -24.57 0.35 6.42
CA VAL A 346 -23.97 0.79 7.69
C VAL A 346 -22.44 0.81 7.57
N VAL A 347 -21.82 -0.20 6.93
CA VAL A 347 -20.38 -0.24 6.71
C VAL A 347 -19.94 0.91 5.81
N ILE A 348 -20.62 1.12 4.67
CA ILE A 348 -20.30 2.21 3.73
C ILE A 348 -20.42 3.57 4.43
N GLY A 349 -21.56 3.85 5.08
CA GLY A 349 -21.77 5.13 5.77
C GLY A 349 -20.82 5.32 6.95
N GLY A 350 -20.61 4.28 7.78
CA GLY A 350 -19.72 4.34 8.93
C GLY A 350 -18.26 4.54 8.54
N ALA A 351 -17.79 3.82 7.52
CA ALA A 351 -16.41 3.96 7.05
C ALA A 351 -16.17 5.31 6.36
N ALA A 352 -17.12 5.76 5.51
CA ALA A 352 -17.03 7.08 4.90
C ALA A 352 -17.03 8.22 5.95
N LEU A 353 -17.86 8.12 7.00
CA LEU A 353 -17.86 9.09 8.08
C LEU A 353 -16.56 9.08 8.89
N LEU A 354 -16.07 7.90 9.29
CA LEU A 354 -14.80 7.78 10.04
C LEU A 354 -13.62 8.32 9.25
N SER A 355 -13.62 8.16 7.92
CA SER A 355 -12.54 8.62 7.05
C SER A 355 -12.45 10.14 6.90
N LEU A 356 -13.46 10.90 7.38
CA LEU A 356 -13.41 12.38 7.41
C LEU A 356 -12.42 12.94 8.45
N GLY A 357 -11.76 12.08 9.21
CA GLY A 357 -10.69 12.48 10.10
C GLY A 357 -11.15 13.04 11.44
N ARG A 358 -10.22 13.70 12.13
CA ARG A 358 -10.44 14.33 13.46
C ARG A 358 -11.17 15.66 13.38
N GLU A 359 -11.14 16.28 12.24
CA GLU A 359 -11.84 17.52 11.92
C GLU A 359 -12.42 17.39 10.51
N VAL A 360 -13.65 17.84 10.34
CA VAL A 360 -14.34 17.78 9.03
C VAL A 360 -13.81 18.92 8.14
N VAL A 361 -13.32 18.53 6.96
CA VAL A 361 -12.86 19.44 5.91
C VAL A 361 -13.89 19.45 4.78
N VAL A 362 -14.21 20.63 4.25
CA VAL A 362 -15.13 20.82 3.12
C VAL A 362 -14.50 21.80 2.14
N ASP A 363 -14.28 21.36 0.91
CA ASP A 363 -13.68 22.15 -0.17
C ASP A 363 -12.34 22.80 0.23
N GLY A 364 -11.50 22.02 0.97
CA GLY A 364 -10.19 22.42 1.47
C GLY A 364 -10.20 23.29 2.72
N TYR A 365 -11.36 23.62 3.25
CA TYR A 365 -11.47 24.44 4.43
C TYR A 365 -11.79 23.61 5.67
N GLU A 366 -11.00 23.79 6.72
CA GLU A 366 -11.31 23.24 8.05
C GLU A 366 -12.57 23.94 8.60
N THR A 367 -13.57 23.14 8.94
CA THR A 367 -14.89 23.65 9.37
C THR A 367 -14.97 23.96 10.87
N GLY A 368 -13.99 23.52 11.67
CA GLY A 368 -14.04 23.52 13.14
C GLY A 368 -15.00 22.46 13.71
N ILE A 369 -15.67 21.66 12.87
CA ILE A 369 -16.56 20.59 13.32
C ILE A 369 -15.72 19.36 13.68
N PRO A 370 -15.84 18.86 14.94
CA PRO A 370 -15.13 17.64 15.35
C PRO A 370 -15.50 16.45 14.48
N GLY A 371 -14.50 15.84 13.84
CA GLY A 371 -14.71 14.68 12.98
C GLY A 371 -14.84 13.36 13.76
N PRO A 372 -15.52 12.36 13.18
CA PRO A 372 -15.83 11.09 13.86
C PRO A 372 -14.61 10.25 14.22
N TRP A 373 -13.47 10.43 13.56
CA TRP A 373 -12.23 9.71 13.88
C TRP A 373 -11.76 9.91 15.31
N ARG A 374 -12.13 11.03 15.95
CA ARG A 374 -11.83 11.28 17.38
C ARG A 374 -12.33 10.17 18.31
N LEU A 375 -13.34 9.42 17.89
CA LEU A 375 -13.91 8.29 18.67
C LEU A 375 -12.95 7.10 18.75
N VAL A 376 -12.12 6.89 17.72
CA VAL A 376 -11.25 5.73 17.58
C VAL A 376 -9.75 6.09 17.60
N SER A 377 -9.38 7.35 17.43
CA SER A 377 -8.00 7.82 17.29
C SER A 377 -7.07 7.51 18.48
N ARG A 378 -7.64 7.21 19.66
CA ARG A 378 -6.89 6.84 20.87
C ARG A 378 -6.85 5.34 21.12
N LEU A 379 -7.47 4.54 20.26
CA LEU A 379 -7.40 3.09 20.38
C LEU A 379 -6.01 2.62 19.90
N PRO A 380 -5.43 1.60 20.55
CA PRO A 380 -4.15 1.02 20.11
C PRO A 380 -4.19 0.68 18.63
N LEU A 381 -3.10 0.97 17.93
CA LEU A 381 -2.89 0.84 16.48
C LEU A 381 -3.62 1.88 15.61
N PHE A 382 -4.80 2.39 16.00
CA PHE A 382 -5.53 3.41 15.24
C PHE A 382 -4.84 4.77 15.25
N GLU A 383 -3.98 5.03 16.23
CA GLU A 383 -3.18 6.25 16.33
C GLU A 383 -2.17 6.40 15.18
N SER A 384 -1.74 5.28 14.56
CA SER A 384 -0.79 5.24 13.45
C SER A 384 -1.44 5.08 12.07
N VAL A 385 -2.78 4.97 12.01
CA VAL A 385 -3.53 4.84 10.74
C VAL A 385 -3.74 6.24 10.13
N ILE A 386 -3.49 6.37 8.84
CA ILE A 386 -3.91 7.56 8.08
C ILE A 386 -5.43 7.52 7.96
N GLU A 387 -6.09 8.53 8.52
CA GLU A 387 -7.53 8.57 8.74
C GLU A 387 -8.33 8.40 7.44
N SER A 388 -7.87 9.03 6.34
CA SER A 388 -8.47 8.94 5.01
C SER A 388 -8.54 7.50 4.47
N ARG A 389 -7.59 6.64 4.83
CA ARG A 389 -7.52 5.24 4.38
C ARG A 389 -8.69 4.38 4.89
N PHE A 390 -9.39 4.82 5.95
CA PHE A 390 -10.51 4.05 6.46
C PHE A 390 -11.65 3.89 5.45
N VAL A 391 -11.78 4.80 4.48
CA VAL A 391 -12.75 4.69 3.38
C VAL A 391 -12.51 3.48 2.47
N LEU A 392 -11.30 2.90 2.47
CA LEU A 392 -11.01 1.67 1.71
C LEU A 392 -11.92 0.51 2.11
N VAL A 393 -12.46 0.52 3.35
CA VAL A 393 -13.46 -0.44 3.83
C VAL A 393 -14.77 -0.35 3.03
N CYS A 394 -15.07 0.80 2.41
CA CYS A 394 -16.23 0.95 1.53
C CYS A 394 -16.09 0.12 0.25
N VAL A 395 -14.89 -0.07 -0.28
CA VAL A 395 -14.65 -0.72 -1.57
C VAL A 395 -15.27 -2.12 -1.66
N PRO A 396 -14.97 -3.07 -0.77
CA PRO A 396 -15.59 -4.39 -0.83
C PRO A 396 -17.09 -4.36 -0.52
N ALA A 397 -17.56 -3.43 0.30
CA ALA A 397 -18.97 -3.30 0.61
C ALA A 397 -19.78 -2.80 -0.60
N VAL A 398 -19.26 -1.80 -1.31
CA VAL A 398 -19.82 -1.29 -2.58
C VAL A 398 -19.76 -2.38 -3.66
N GLY A 399 -18.62 -3.07 -3.81
CA GLY A 399 -18.46 -4.17 -4.77
C GLY A 399 -19.49 -5.28 -4.59
N LEU A 400 -19.73 -5.68 -3.32
CA LEU A 400 -20.78 -6.67 -3.01
C LEU A 400 -22.19 -6.11 -3.27
N LEU A 401 -22.44 -4.85 -2.94
CA LEU A 401 -23.75 -4.22 -3.21
C LEU A 401 -24.02 -4.13 -4.72
N LEU A 402 -23.02 -3.80 -5.54
CA LEU A 402 -23.11 -3.82 -7.00
C LEU A 402 -23.43 -5.23 -7.52
N ALA A 403 -22.76 -6.26 -6.99
CA ALA A 403 -23.04 -7.65 -7.37
C ALA A 403 -24.47 -8.06 -6.99
N LEU A 404 -24.92 -7.76 -5.78
CA LEU A 404 -26.29 -8.04 -5.33
C LEU A 404 -27.33 -7.31 -6.15
N GLY A 405 -27.11 -6.02 -6.44
CA GLY A 405 -28.00 -5.20 -7.25
C GLY A 405 -28.12 -5.73 -8.68
N THR A 406 -26.99 -6.07 -9.30
CA THR A 406 -26.94 -6.65 -10.64
C THR A 406 -27.70 -7.97 -10.71
N ASP A 407 -27.48 -8.89 -9.78
CA ASP A 407 -28.19 -10.16 -9.74
C ASP A 407 -29.70 -9.97 -9.50
N ARG A 408 -30.06 -9.12 -8.56
CA ARG A 408 -31.48 -8.86 -8.27
C ARG A 408 -32.19 -8.26 -9.47
N PHE A 409 -31.55 -7.31 -10.15
CA PHE A 409 -32.11 -6.69 -11.34
C PHE A 409 -32.31 -7.72 -12.46
N LEU A 410 -31.28 -8.53 -12.74
CA LEU A 410 -31.35 -9.56 -13.79
C LEU A 410 -32.36 -10.67 -13.49
N ALA A 411 -32.62 -10.95 -12.20
CA ALA A 411 -33.61 -11.94 -11.77
C ALA A 411 -35.05 -11.41 -11.80
N THR A 412 -35.27 -10.11 -11.60
CA THR A 412 -36.61 -9.49 -11.52
C THR A 412 -37.04 -8.85 -12.82
N ALA A 413 -36.11 -8.45 -13.67
CA ALA A 413 -36.42 -7.87 -14.97
C ALA A 413 -37.00 -8.94 -15.93
N PRO A 414 -37.95 -8.58 -16.82
CA PRO A 414 -38.37 -9.46 -17.89
C PRO A 414 -37.14 -10.01 -18.62
N ALA A 415 -37.10 -11.32 -18.92
CA ALA A 415 -35.96 -12.03 -19.53
C ALA A 415 -35.60 -11.53 -20.94
N GLY A 416 -35.53 -10.25 -21.14
CA GLY A 416 -35.36 -9.56 -22.41
C GLY A 416 -34.01 -8.88 -22.60
N ARG A 417 -33.60 -8.74 -23.86
CA ARG A 417 -32.39 -7.98 -24.26
C ARG A 417 -32.40 -6.55 -23.71
N ARG A 418 -33.58 -5.88 -23.68
CA ARG A 418 -33.75 -4.50 -23.20
C ARG A 418 -33.38 -4.33 -21.73
N ALA A 419 -33.82 -5.25 -20.88
CA ALA A 419 -33.50 -5.19 -19.45
C ALA A 419 -31.98 -5.35 -19.19
N ARG A 420 -31.34 -6.31 -19.90
CA ARG A 420 -29.87 -6.47 -19.82
C ARG A 420 -29.13 -5.24 -20.33
N MET A 421 -29.59 -4.62 -21.41
CA MET A 421 -29.04 -3.37 -21.93
C MET A 421 -29.16 -2.24 -20.90
N LEU A 422 -30.37 -2.07 -20.30
CA LEU A 422 -30.58 -1.03 -19.28
C LEU A 422 -29.65 -1.22 -18.09
N CYS A 423 -29.51 -2.43 -17.58
CA CYS A 423 -28.56 -2.75 -16.51
C CYS A 423 -27.11 -2.37 -16.91
N GLY A 424 -26.71 -2.75 -18.12
CA GLY A 424 -25.40 -2.41 -18.67
C GLY A 424 -25.18 -0.89 -18.79
N VAL A 425 -26.18 -0.15 -19.22
CA VAL A 425 -26.12 1.32 -19.33
C VAL A 425 -25.99 1.97 -17.96
N VAL A 426 -26.80 1.56 -16.97
CA VAL A 426 -26.74 2.11 -15.61
C VAL A 426 -25.37 1.82 -14.97
N LEU A 427 -24.89 0.59 -15.09
CA LEU A 427 -23.55 0.23 -14.59
C LEU A 427 -22.45 1.00 -15.32
N ALA A 428 -22.54 1.14 -16.65
CA ALA A 428 -21.56 1.90 -17.42
C ALA A 428 -21.54 3.37 -17.02
N GLN A 429 -22.70 4.01 -16.82
CA GLN A 429 -22.77 5.40 -16.35
C GLN A 429 -22.12 5.60 -14.98
N ALA A 430 -22.19 4.61 -14.09
CA ALA A 430 -21.60 4.70 -12.78
C ALA A 430 -20.09 4.33 -12.76
N LEU A 431 -19.67 3.35 -13.57
CA LEU A 431 -18.33 2.76 -13.47
C LEU A 431 -17.35 3.27 -14.53
N VAL A 432 -17.82 3.64 -15.74
CA VAL A 432 -16.91 4.16 -16.79
C VAL A 432 -16.24 5.47 -16.39
N PRO A 433 -16.94 6.46 -15.78
CA PRO A 433 -16.29 7.70 -15.37
C PRO A 433 -15.12 7.50 -14.39
N ILE A 434 -15.24 6.49 -13.50
CA ILE A 434 -14.21 6.16 -12.50
C ILE A 434 -13.23 5.08 -12.98
N ALA A 435 -13.40 4.54 -14.17
CA ALA A 435 -12.47 3.55 -14.71
C ALA A 435 -11.06 4.14 -14.87
N PRO A 436 -10.00 3.38 -14.57
CA PRO A 436 -8.65 3.88 -14.57
C PRO A 436 -8.15 4.22 -15.98
N LYS A 437 -7.39 5.30 -16.10
CA LYS A 437 -6.50 5.57 -17.23
C LYS A 437 -5.22 4.73 -17.07
N PRO A 438 -4.46 4.47 -18.15
CA PRO A 438 -3.08 4.02 -18.02
C PRO A 438 -2.27 5.02 -17.18
N LEU A 439 -1.66 4.54 -16.10
CA LEU A 439 -0.87 5.38 -15.20
C LEU A 439 0.26 6.04 -15.97
N ALA A 440 0.49 7.32 -15.69
CA ALA A 440 1.54 8.08 -16.33
C ALA A 440 2.91 7.60 -15.82
N ALA A 441 3.87 7.46 -16.71
CA ALA A 441 5.24 7.11 -16.40
C ALA A 441 6.20 8.05 -17.15
N HIS A 442 7.35 8.32 -16.57
CA HIS A 442 8.44 9.06 -17.17
C HIS A 442 9.75 8.27 -17.06
N ASP A 443 10.73 8.65 -17.88
CA ASP A 443 12.03 7.99 -17.91
C ASP A 443 12.85 8.37 -16.66
N ARG A 444 13.62 7.42 -16.15
CA ARG A 444 14.56 7.64 -15.03
C ARG A 444 15.78 8.43 -15.52
N PRO A 445 16.37 9.29 -14.67
CA PRO A 445 17.72 9.77 -14.92
C PRO A 445 18.70 8.59 -15.00
N PRO A 446 19.66 8.60 -15.93
CA PRO A 446 20.63 7.52 -16.05
C PRO A 446 21.51 7.43 -14.79
N VAL A 447 21.79 6.20 -14.36
CA VAL A 447 22.69 5.95 -13.24
C VAL A 447 24.13 6.23 -13.67
N PRO A 448 24.91 7.01 -12.91
CA PRO A 448 26.30 7.27 -13.23
C PRO A 448 27.14 5.99 -13.34
N ALA A 449 28.03 5.94 -14.31
CA ALA A 449 28.92 4.80 -14.55
C ALA A 449 29.76 4.43 -13.32
N PHE A 450 30.08 5.39 -12.48
CA PHE A 450 30.73 5.18 -11.18
C PHE A 450 30.11 4.05 -10.35
N PHE A 451 28.79 3.90 -10.40
CA PHE A 451 28.05 2.86 -9.66
C PHE A 451 27.93 1.58 -10.47
N THR A 452 27.58 1.67 -11.76
CA THR A 452 27.26 0.51 -12.61
C THR A 452 28.48 -0.29 -13.06
N ASP A 453 29.63 0.36 -13.29
CA ASP A 453 30.88 -0.31 -13.67
C ASP A 453 31.75 -0.75 -12.47
N GLY A 454 31.31 -0.40 -11.25
CA GLY A 454 31.98 -0.79 -10.02
C GLY A 454 33.16 0.09 -9.61
N THR A 455 33.36 1.25 -10.22
CA THR A 455 34.43 2.22 -9.86
C THR A 455 34.38 2.59 -8.36
N TRP A 456 33.21 2.66 -7.77
CA TRP A 456 33.01 2.93 -6.34
C TRP A 456 33.84 2.00 -5.40
N ARG A 457 34.17 0.76 -5.84
CA ARG A 457 34.94 -0.21 -5.05
C ARG A 457 36.38 0.23 -4.76
N HIS A 458 36.91 1.15 -5.58
CA HIS A 458 38.24 1.74 -5.35
C HIS A 458 38.21 2.81 -4.25
N HIS A 459 37.04 3.35 -3.95
CA HIS A 459 36.84 4.46 -3.02
C HIS A 459 36.30 4.02 -1.66
N VAL A 460 35.61 2.88 -1.57
CA VAL A 460 34.93 2.43 -0.35
C VAL A 460 35.45 1.05 0.05
N ARG A 461 36.03 0.95 1.23
CA ARG A 461 36.51 -0.31 1.82
C ARG A 461 35.33 -1.14 2.35
N PRO A 462 35.44 -2.47 2.47
CA PRO A 462 34.43 -3.30 3.08
C PRO A 462 34.04 -2.80 4.49
N GLY A 463 32.73 -2.71 4.76
CA GLY A 463 32.21 -2.22 6.04
C GLY A 463 32.29 -0.71 6.26
N ARG A 464 32.69 0.05 5.25
CA ARG A 464 32.72 1.51 5.26
C ARG A 464 31.59 2.08 4.40
N THR A 465 31.32 3.36 4.54
CA THR A 465 30.14 4.03 3.98
C THR A 465 30.52 4.91 2.82
N LEU A 466 29.70 4.91 1.78
CA LEU A 466 29.64 5.94 0.77
C LEU A 466 28.57 6.95 1.18
N VAL A 467 28.94 8.24 1.24
CA VAL A 467 28.03 9.34 1.56
C VAL A 467 27.59 10.02 0.27
N PRO A 468 26.37 9.79 -0.22
CA PRO A 468 25.86 10.55 -1.35
C PRO A 468 25.52 11.98 -0.93
N ALA A 469 25.66 12.92 -1.85
CA ALA A 469 25.30 14.31 -1.65
C ALA A 469 24.35 14.78 -2.77
N PRO A 470 23.15 15.27 -2.42
CA PRO A 470 22.58 15.26 -1.06
C PRO A 470 22.37 13.85 -0.52
N LEU A 471 22.21 13.72 0.82
CA LEU A 471 21.87 12.44 1.41
C LEU A 471 20.45 12.01 1.01
N PRO A 472 20.20 10.69 0.86
CA PRO A 472 18.86 10.23 0.53
C PRO A 472 17.87 10.58 1.65
N ASP A 473 16.75 11.14 1.26
CA ASP A 473 15.65 11.51 2.15
C ASP A 473 14.29 11.36 1.44
N VAL A 474 13.21 11.83 2.07
CA VAL A 474 11.85 11.78 1.49
C VAL A 474 11.74 12.58 0.18
N PRO A 475 12.27 13.82 0.07
CA PRO A 475 12.28 14.57 -1.18
C PRO A 475 13.09 13.95 -2.30
N ASP A 476 14.20 13.26 -1.99
CA ASP A 476 15.09 12.68 -3.00
C ASP A 476 15.72 11.35 -2.53
N ALA A 477 15.12 10.23 -2.94
CA ALA A 477 15.63 8.88 -2.70
C ALA A 477 16.53 8.35 -3.84
N THR A 478 16.86 9.14 -4.85
CA THR A 478 17.68 8.74 -6.01
C THR A 478 18.97 8.00 -5.63
N PRO A 479 19.72 8.41 -4.56
CA PRO A 479 20.91 7.68 -4.14
C PRO A 479 20.66 6.22 -3.73
N LEU A 480 19.44 5.88 -3.31
CA LEU A 480 19.08 4.48 -3.02
C LEU A 480 18.97 3.64 -4.30
N HIS A 481 18.53 4.23 -5.40
CA HIS A 481 18.55 3.56 -6.69
C HIS A 481 20.00 3.31 -7.16
N TRP A 482 20.90 4.29 -7.00
CA TRP A 482 22.33 4.06 -7.28
C TRP A 482 22.93 2.93 -6.43
N GLN A 483 22.53 2.83 -5.17
CA GLN A 483 22.97 1.75 -4.28
C GLN A 483 22.46 0.38 -4.75
N VAL A 484 21.21 0.31 -5.25
CA VAL A 484 20.65 -0.91 -5.85
C VAL A 484 21.44 -1.32 -7.09
N GLU A 485 21.72 -0.39 -8.00
CA GLU A 485 22.48 -0.64 -9.22
C GLU A 485 23.96 -1.02 -8.94
N ALA A 486 24.50 -0.54 -7.81
CA ALA A 486 25.79 -0.99 -7.29
C ALA A 486 25.73 -2.35 -6.56
N GLY A 487 24.60 -3.07 -6.61
CA GLY A 487 24.39 -4.37 -5.97
C GLY A 487 24.34 -4.31 -4.46
N LEU A 488 23.89 -3.20 -3.86
CA LEU A 488 23.87 -2.95 -2.41
C LEU A 488 25.26 -3.17 -1.75
N GLY A 489 26.32 -2.79 -2.47
CA GLY A 489 27.68 -3.13 -2.08
C GLY A 489 28.32 -2.25 -1.00
N PHE A 490 27.65 -1.16 -0.62
CA PHE A 490 28.04 -0.24 0.44
C PHE A 490 26.84 0.27 1.20
N PRO A 491 26.94 0.55 2.50
CA PRO A 491 25.92 1.26 3.26
C PRO A 491 25.93 2.75 2.95
N VAL A 492 24.80 3.41 3.17
CA VAL A 492 24.64 4.87 3.11
C VAL A 492 24.14 5.41 4.44
N PRO A 493 24.54 6.63 4.87
CA PRO A 493 23.91 7.29 5.99
C PRO A 493 22.54 7.81 5.59
N GLU A 494 21.66 7.93 6.57
CA GLU A 494 20.28 8.34 6.37
C GLU A 494 19.53 7.43 5.37
N GLY A 495 18.47 7.91 4.75
CA GLY A 495 17.65 7.13 3.81
C GLY A 495 16.20 7.53 3.80
N TYR A 496 15.41 6.82 2.99
CA TYR A 496 13.97 6.94 2.97
C TYR A 496 13.33 5.72 3.66
N PHE A 497 12.91 5.88 4.89
CA PHE A 497 12.31 4.86 5.76
C PHE A 497 11.57 5.55 6.91
N ILE A 498 10.83 4.78 7.72
CA ILE A 498 10.24 5.25 8.97
C ILE A 498 11.13 4.77 10.12
N GLY A 499 11.56 5.71 10.96
CA GLY A 499 12.41 5.45 12.12
C GLY A 499 12.05 6.29 13.33
N PRO A 500 12.67 6.04 14.51
CA PRO A 500 12.39 6.76 15.74
C PRO A 500 13.04 8.14 15.77
N PHE A 501 12.28 9.14 16.22
CA PHE A 501 12.74 10.52 16.47
C PHE A 501 12.55 10.89 17.94
N GLY A 502 13.48 11.67 18.47
CA GLY A 502 13.42 12.20 19.84
C GLY A 502 13.55 11.13 20.93
N SER A 503 13.43 11.57 22.17
CA SER A 503 13.51 10.72 23.37
C SER A 503 12.27 9.83 23.54
N ASP A 504 11.13 10.25 23.01
CA ASP A 504 9.85 9.54 23.02
C ASP A 504 9.71 8.56 21.85
N ARG A 505 10.74 8.47 20.99
CA ARG A 505 10.82 7.52 19.87
C ARG A 505 9.62 7.57 18.93
N LYS A 506 9.02 8.74 18.71
CA LYS A 506 7.93 8.88 17.75
C LYS A 506 8.41 8.58 16.33
N GLY A 507 7.58 7.86 15.59
CA GLY A 507 7.87 7.53 14.18
C GLY A 507 7.90 8.80 13.33
N GLY A 508 8.91 8.90 12.49
CA GLY A 508 9.05 9.95 11.48
C GLY A 508 9.76 9.43 10.24
N TYR A 509 9.72 10.19 9.17
CA TYR A 509 10.32 9.81 7.89
C TYR A 509 11.81 10.16 7.83
N GLY A 510 12.65 9.18 7.51
CA GLY A 510 14.10 9.30 7.45
C GLY A 510 14.77 9.17 8.82
N ALA A 511 15.98 9.70 8.92
CA ALA A 511 16.77 9.77 10.15
C ALA A 511 16.72 11.18 10.74
N PRO A 512 16.94 11.35 12.06
CA PRO A 512 17.27 12.65 12.61
C PRO A 512 18.50 13.23 11.92
N ARG A 513 18.34 14.39 11.26
CA ARG A 513 19.42 15.02 10.50
C ARG A 513 20.58 15.42 11.40
N ARG A 514 21.79 15.22 10.90
CA ARG A 514 23.02 15.72 11.50
C ARG A 514 23.37 17.09 10.86
N PRO A 515 24.26 17.89 11.48
CA PRO A 515 24.61 19.22 10.96
C PRO A 515 25.02 19.24 9.49
N THR A 516 25.79 18.23 9.04
CA THR A 516 26.22 18.11 7.63
C THR A 516 25.03 17.83 6.70
N SER A 517 24.10 16.99 7.14
CA SER A 517 22.87 16.70 6.39
C SER A 517 22.01 17.96 6.24
N ASP A 518 21.84 18.72 7.32
CA ASP A 518 21.08 19.98 7.30
C ASP A 518 21.73 21.00 6.36
N LEU A 519 23.05 21.11 6.39
CA LEU A 519 23.78 22.03 5.51
C LEU A 519 23.61 21.65 4.03
N LEU A 520 23.72 20.37 3.69
CA LEU A 520 23.54 19.89 2.32
C LEU A 520 22.08 19.98 1.86
N ALA A 521 21.11 19.76 2.76
CA ALA A 521 19.71 19.95 2.45
C ALA A 521 19.39 21.44 2.19
N LYS A 522 19.91 22.37 2.99
CA LYS A 522 19.81 23.83 2.73
C LYS A 522 20.42 24.19 1.38
N ALA A 523 21.60 23.65 1.06
CA ALA A 523 22.24 23.88 -0.24
C ALA A 523 21.42 23.36 -1.43
N ARG A 524 20.60 22.30 -1.22
CA ARG A 524 19.68 21.80 -2.22
C ARG A 524 18.40 22.61 -2.32
N ASP A 525 17.80 22.99 -1.18
CA ASP A 525 16.41 23.44 -1.11
C ASP A 525 16.28 24.98 -1.08
N GLU A 526 17.23 25.73 -0.48
CA GLU A 526 17.16 27.17 -0.32
C GLU A 526 17.75 27.94 -1.52
N GLU A 527 17.19 29.10 -1.86
CA GLU A 527 17.69 29.94 -2.96
C GLU A 527 19.12 30.42 -2.73
N ASP A 528 19.43 30.89 -1.52
CA ASP A 528 20.74 31.37 -1.14
C ASP A 528 21.63 30.21 -0.68
N PRO A 529 22.86 30.06 -1.26
CA PRO A 529 23.79 29.06 -0.80
C PRO A 529 24.19 29.30 0.67
N PRO A 530 24.23 28.25 1.49
CA PRO A 530 24.72 28.43 2.87
C PRO A 530 26.21 28.79 2.86
N VAL A 531 26.61 29.69 3.77
CA VAL A 531 28.01 30.06 3.98
C VAL A 531 28.68 29.02 4.87
N VAL A 532 29.76 28.42 4.39
CA VAL A 532 30.51 27.36 5.10
C VAL A 532 31.55 27.97 6.02
N GLY A 533 31.39 27.84 7.34
CA GLY A 533 32.33 28.29 8.35
C GLY A 533 33.20 27.14 8.93
N ASP A 534 34.07 27.49 9.88
CA ASP A 534 34.93 26.51 10.57
C ASP A 534 34.12 25.55 11.44
N ALA A 535 33.00 26.00 12.00
CA ALA A 535 32.05 25.17 12.75
C ALA A 535 31.47 24.06 11.86
N ASP A 536 31.10 24.40 10.60
CA ASP A 536 30.53 23.44 9.66
C ASP A 536 31.58 22.41 9.22
N ARG A 537 32.84 22.84 9.01
CA ARG A 537 33.97 21.93 8.71
C ARG A 537 34.24 20.98 9.88
N ALA A 538 34.16 21.46 11.13
CA ALA A 538 34.32 20.62 12.31
C ALA A 538 33.17 19.61 12.44
N ALA A 539 31.93 20.07 12.23
CA ALA A 539 30.74 19.22 12.23
C ALA A 539 30.81 18.15 11.14
N ALA A 540 31.20 18.53 9.91
CA ALA A 540 31.35 17.59 8.80
C ALA A 540 32.37 16.49 9.11
N ARG A 541 33.52 16.81 9.73
CA ARG A 541 34.48 15.78 10.17
C ARG A 541 33.87 14.84 11.20
N ALA A 542 33.13 15.37 12.17
CA ALA A 542 32.47 14.56 13.20
C ALA A 542 31.39 13.66 12.61
N ASP A 543 30.60 14.15 11.66
CA ASP A 543 29.55 13.39 10.98
C ASP A 543 30.12 12.31 10.09
N LEU A 544 31.14 12.61 9.28
CA LEU A 544 31.84 11.63 8.44
C LEU A 544 32.51 10.53 9.27
N ALA A 545 33.09 10.88 10.42
CA ALA A 545 33.64 9.90 11.36
C ALA A 545 32.55 9.01 11.96
N TYR A 546 31.42 9.58 12.38
CA TYR A 546 30.25 8.84 12.89
C TYR A 546 29.71 7.86 11.84
N TRP A 547 29.56 8.30 10.61
CA TRP A 547 29.10 7.47 9.50
C TRP A 547 30.14 6.47 9.02
N LYS A 548 31.38 6.52 9.54
CA LYS A 548 32.51 5.73 9.06
C LYS A 548 32.73 5.88 7.55
N ALA A 549 32.64 7.09 7.05
CA ALA A 549 32.74 7.41 5.65
C ALA A 549 34.15 7.19 5.10
N ASP A 550 34.26 6.64 3.90
CA ASP A 550 35.48 6.61 3.12
C ASP A 550 35.43 7.61 1.95
N ALA A 551 34.25 7.82 1.39
CA ALA A 551 34.04 8.73 0.27
C ALA A 551 32.71 9.52 0.39
N VAL A 552 32.73 10.77 -0.06
CA VAL A 552 31.54 11.57 -0.35
C VAL A 552 31.40 11.65 -1.87
N VAL A 553 30.19 11.49 -2.39
CA VAL A 553 29.91 11.46 -3.82
C VAL A 553 28.77 12.38 -4.17
N LEU A 554 28.97 13.32 -5.09
CA LEU A 554 27.94 14.15 -5.68
C LEU A 554 27.63 13.65 -7.11
N GLY A 555 26.45 13.05 -7.25
CA GLY A 555 25.90 12.64 -8.55
C GLY A 555 25.10 13.76 -9.23
N PRO A 556 24.42 13.45 -10.33
CA PRO A 556 23.43 14.35 -10.91
C PRO A 556 22.37 14.72 -9.86
N ALA A 557 22.16 16.01 -9.63
CA ALA A 557 21.21 16.50 -8.63
C ALA A 557 20.70 17.88 -9.05
N GLU A 558 19.57 18.28 -8.53
CA GLU A 558 19.13 19.67 -8.57
C GLU A 558 20.18 20.54 -7.87
N ARG A 559 20.43 21.74 -8.41
CA ARG A 559 21.44 22.67 -7.88
C ARG A 559 22.85 22.07 -7.72
N HIS A 560 23.22 21.11 -8.57
CA HIS A 560 24.51 20.42 -8.57
C HIS A 560 25.73 21.37 -8.39
N ARG A 561 25.71 22.57 -9.01
CA ARG A 561 26.80 23.54 -8.89
C ARG A 561 26.94 24.03 -7.45
N VAL A 562 25.85 24.41 -6.80
CA VAL A 562 25.82 24.91 -5.42
C VAL A 562 26.31 23.82 -4.46
N LEU A 563 25.78 22.63 -4.59
CA LEU A 563 26.21 21.46 -3.78
C LEU A 563 27.71 21.19 -3.93
N ARG A 564 28.24 21.27 -5.16
CA ARG A 564 29.67 21.10 -5.40
C ARG A 564 30.51 22.19 -4.74
N GLU A 565 30.10 23.45 -4.82
CA GLU A 565 30.78 24.59 -4.19
C GLU A 565 30.82 24.41 -2.67
N VAL A 566 29.70 24.09 -2.03
CA VAL A 566 29.60 23.80 -0.60
C VAL A 566 30.50 22.63 -0.20
N LEU A 567 30.49 21.52 -0.99
CA LEU A 567 31.34 20.38 -0.70
C LEU A 567 32.83 20.69 -0.87
N GLN A 568 33.22 21.54 -1.83
CA GLN A 568 34.60 21.99 -1.98
C GLN A 568 35.06 22.87 -0.80
N GLU A 569 34.18 23.71 -0.27
CA GLU A 569 34.48 24.50 0.94
C GLU A 569 34.57 23.66 2.20
N LEU A 570 33.78 22.58 2.31
CA LEU A 570 33.81 21.67 3.44
C LEU A 570 35.00 20.71 3.43
N LEU A 571 35.29 20.11 2.27
CA LEU A 571 36.15 18.92 2.13
C LEU A 571 37.42 19.17 1.32
N GLY A 572 37.53 20.34 0.65
CA GLY A 572 38.57 20.64 -0.30
C GLY A 572 38.22 20.18 -1.74
N PRO A 573 39.19 20.16 -2.65
CA PRO A 573 38.92 19.85 -4.06
C PRO A 573 38.49 18.39 -4.25
N GLY A 574 37.35 18.19 -4.95
CA GLY A 574 36.89 16.86 -5.39
C GLY A 574 37.47 16.48 -6.76
N ARG A 575 37.37 15.20 -7.09
CA ARG A 575 37.74 14.63 -8.39
C ARG A 575 36.51 14.21 -9.16
N TYR A 576 36.45 14.52 -10.47
CA TYR A 576 35.36 14.04 -11.33
C TYR A 576 35.74 12.68 -11.94
N GLU A 577 34.91 11.66 -11.73
CA GLU A 577 35.16 10.28 -12.16
C GLU A 577 33.84 9.52 -12.35
N GLY A 578 33.68 8.80 -13.45
CA GLY A 578 32.51 7.95 -13.72
C GLY A 578 31.17 8.68 -13.72
N GLY A 579 31.15 9.98 -14.04
CA GLY A 579 29.92 10.79 -14.07
C GLY A 579 29.52 11.44 -12.74
N VAL A 580 30.38 11.38 -11.72
CA VAL A 580 30.17 11.97 -10.38
C VAL A 580 31.39 12.75 -9.90
N TRP A 581 31.21 13.63 -8.92
CA TRP A 581 32.31 14.20 -8.14
C TRP A 581 32.54 13.34 -6.93
N VAL A 582 33.82 13.04 -6.63
CA VAL A 582 34.23 12.16 -5.52
C VAL A 582 35.22 12.92 -4.64
N TRP A 583 35.01 12.85 -3.33
CA TRP A 583 35.91 13.29 -2.28
C TRP A 583 36.35 12.08 -1.46
N ASP A 584 37.65 11.75 -1.47
CA ASP A 584 38.24 10.78 -0.55
C ASP A 584 38.40 11.46 0.83
N VAL A 585 37.62 11.04 1.80
CA VAL A 585 37.61 11.66 3.13
C VAL A 585 38.48 10.93 4.15
N ARG A 586 39.12 9.80 3.77
CA ARG A 586 40.02 9.03 4.65
C ARG A 586 41.16 9.88 5.23
N PRO A 587 41.87 10.74 4.43
CA PRO A 587 42.92 11.58 4.98
C PRO A 587 42.43 12.60 6.00
N LEU A 588 41.18 13.09 5.86
CA LEU A 588 40.57 14.03 6.80
C LEU A 588 40.27 13.39 8.13
N LEU A 589 40.01 12.07 8.17
CA LEU A 589 39.65 11.33 9.36
C LEU A 589 40.87 10.70 10.04
N ASP A 590 41.83 10.18 9.25
CA ASP A 590 43.04 9.53 9.77
C ASP A 590 44.06 10.55 10.32
N GLY A 591 44.00 11.81 9.88
CA GLY A 591 44.88 12.89 10.35
C GLY A 591 44.48 13.54 11.69
N ALA A 592 43.30 13.23 12.22
CA ALA A 592 42.80 13.78 13.47
C ALA A 592 43.32 13.02 14.75
N GLY A 593 44.13 11.97 14.54
CA GLY A 593 44.73 11.14 15.61
C GLY A 593 46.22 11.38 15.85
N ARG A 594 46.79 12.46 15.28
CA ARG A 594 48.19 12.84 15.56
C ARG A 594 48.32 14.13 16.30
#